data_1ccd60132b3c1b4e969a1f6d9031b535
#
_entry.id   1ccd60132b3c1b4e969a1f6d9031b535
#
_cell.length_a   1.000
_cell.length_b   1.000
_cell.length_c   1.000
_cell.angle_alpha   90.00
_cell.angle_beta   90.00
_cell.angle_gamma   90.00
#
_symmetry.space_group_name_H-M   'P 1'
#
loop_
_entity.id
_entity.type
_entity.pdbx_description
1 polymer ?
#
loop_
_entity_poly.entity_id
_entity_poly.type
_entity_poly.pdbx_seq_one_letter_code
_entity_poly.pdbx_strand_id
1 'polypeptide(L)'
;MTNTSLIKLGLVSCTLLFAGVTELEKPPGIAQVVALDECDPATFNAPTAVGPGFCKNIALGASTKFADLLAKAANGTSDPNWDFEPDAMSIPKGTSLSVVNQGGEPHTFTEVSKFGGGFIGPLNGGEDVVPECAGGFSNVAVARTRILQGSTSQITGLSKGEHLFQCCIHPWMRTKVEVK
;
A
#
# COMPACT_ATOMS: atom_id res chain seq x y z
N MET A 1 3.89 87.34 -36.03
CA MET A 1 4.91 86.28 -36.16
C MET A 1 4.73 85.33 -34.98
N THR A 2 3.96 84.27 -35.16
CA THR A 2 3.60 83.34 -34.13
C THR A 2 4.33 82.00 -34.37
N ASN A 3 5.19 81.67 -33.44
CA ASN A 3 5.96 80.40 -33.44
C ASN A 3 5.22 79.34 -32.72
N THR A 4 4.75 78.30 -33.44
CA THR A 4 4.02 77.16 -32.84
C THR A 4 5.01 76.02 -32.64
N SER A 5 5.31 75.72 -31.40
CA SER A 5 6.19 74.59 -31.02
C SER A 5 5.36 73.28 -30.93
N LEU A 6 5.70 72.28 -31.75
CA LEU A 6 5.09 70.94 -31.72
C LEU A 6 5.78 70.10 -30.66
N ILE A 7 5.03 69.71 -29.66
CA ILE A 7 5.43 68.73 -28.65
C ILE A 7 5.19 67.32 -29.20
N LYS A 8 6.24 66.54 -29.40
CA LYS A 8 6.15 65.11 -29.74
C LYS A 8 5.91 64.32 -28.45
N LEU A 9 4.72 63.73 -28.34
CA LEU A 9 4.45 62.72 -27.31
C LEU A 9 5.10 61.38 -27.71
N GLY A 10 6.08 60.94 -26.93
CA GLY A 10 6.67 59.60 -27.09
C GLY A 10 5.78 58.57 -26.35
N LEU A 11 5.28 57.59 -27.09
CA LEU A 11 4.66 56.42 -26.49
C LEU A 11 5.73 55.53 -25.81
N VAL A 12 5.67 55.43 -24.49
CA VAL A 12 6.45 54.44 -23.75
C VAL A 12 5.66 53.14 -23.78
N SER A 13 6.14 52.16 -24.53
CA SER A 13 5.60 50.81 -24.56
C SER A 13 6.05 50.07 -23.29
N CYS A 14 5.14 49.86 -22.35
CA CYS A 14 5.39 49.08 -21.13
C CYS A 14 5.22 47.59 -21.48
N THR A 15 6.32 46.89 -21.70
CA THR A 15 6.33 45.42 -21.87
C THR A 15 6.13 44.76 -20.53
N LEU A 16 4.96 44.25 -20.24
CA LEU A 16 4.69 43.41 -19.07
C LEU A 16 5.39 42.07 -19.24
N LEU A 17 6.50 41.90 -18.52
CA LEU A 17 7.12 40.61 -18.30
C LEU A 17 6.19 39.78 -17.38
N PHE A 18 5.48 38.81 -17.96
CA PHE A 18 4.84 37.77 -17.19
C PHE A 18 5.93 36.90 -16.55
N ALA A 19 6.27 37.18 -15.29
CA ALA A 19 7.01 36.23 -14.48
C ALA A 19 6.14 34.99 -14.34
N GLY A 20 6.57 33.89 -14.94
CA GLY A 20 5.93 32.60 -14.76
C GLY A 20 5.86 32.27 -13.27
N VAL A 21 4.66 32.17 -12.74
CA VAL A 21 4.42 31.65 -11.39
C VAL A 21 4.81 30.19 -11.45
N THR A 22 5.99 29.85 -10.95
CA THR A 22 6.35 28.46 -10.67
C THR A 22 5.40 27.99 -9.56
N GLU A 23 4.45 27.13 -9.92
CA GLU A 23 3.59 26.47 -8.96
C GLU A 23 4.50 25.76 -7.95
N LEU A 24 4.46 26.21 -6.69
CA LEU A 24 5.20 25.57 -5.61
C LEU A 24 4.63 24.14 -5.50
N GLU A 25 5.39 23.13 -5.92
CA GLU A 25 5.01 21.75 -5.72
C GLU A 25 4.75 21.53 -4.23
N LYS A 26 3.52 21.08 -3.93
CA LYS A 26 3.14 20.71 -2.57
C LYS A 26 4.16 19.69 -2.06
N PRO A 27 4.69 19.86 -0.83
CA PRO A 27 5.64 18.90 -0.28
C PRO A 27 5.06 17.49 -0.31
N PRO A 28 5.91 16.47 -0.58
CA PRO A 28 5.47 15.09 -0.66
C PRO A 28 4.71 14.71 0.62
N GLY A 29 3.51 14.18 0.43
CA GLY A 29 2.64 13.75 1.51
C GLY A 29 3.01 12.36 2.03
N ILE A 30 2.34 11.94 3.09
CA ILE A 30 2.31 10.55 3.53
C ILE A 30 0.89 10.04 3.28
N ALA A 31 0.78 8.96 2.53
CA ALA A 31 -0.45 8.19 2.40
C ALA A 31 -0.36 6.95 3.28
N GLN A 32 -1.49 6.42 3.73
CA GLN A 32 -1.50 5.28 4.64
C GLN A 32 -2.28 4.11 4.04
N VAL A 33 -1.73 2.91 4.23
CA VAL A 33 -2.41 1.64 4.07
C VAL A 33 -2.40 0.93 5.43
N VAL A 34 -3.51 0.31 5.79
CA VAL A 34 -3.63 -0.47 7.02
C VAL A 34 -3.81 -1.93 6.67
N ALA A 35 -3.00 -2.81 7.24
CA ALA A 35 -3.23 -4.24 7.20
C ALA A 35 -4.11 -4.62 8.41
N LEU A 36 -5.22 -5.27 8.12
CA LEU A 36 -6.21 -5.72 9.09
C LEU A 36 -6.27 -7.24 9.11
N ASP A 37 -6.42 -7.83 10.28
CA ASP A 37 -6.82 -9.21 10.49
C ASP A 37 -7.45 -9.37 11.87
N GLU A 38 -8.30 -10.39 12.00
CA GLU A 38 -8.99 -10.72 13.26
C GLU A 38 -8.67 -12.15 13.69
N CYS A 39 -7.39 -12.53 13.71
CA CYS A 39 -7.01 -13.87 14.14
C CYS A 39 -7.42 -14.17 15.59
N ASP A 40 -7.97 -15.37 15.84
CA ASP A 40 -8.25 -15.84 17.20
C ASP A 40 -6.99 -16.48 17.82
N PRO A 41 -6.38 -15.86 18.85
CA PRO A 41 -5.15 -16.37 19.46
C PRO A 41 -5.30 -17.79 20.00
N ALA A 42 -6.50 -18.18 20.45
CA ALA A 42 -6.71 -19.50 21.01
C ALA A 42 -6.58 -20.62 19.98
N THR A 43 -7.01 -20.36 18.74
CA THR A 43 -6.95 -21.34 17.65
C THR A 43 -5.71 -21.22 16.79
N PHE A 44 -5.23 -20.01 16.50
CA PHE A 44 -4.02 -19.79 15.70
C PHE A 44 -2.75 -20.19 16.43
N ASN A 45 -2.66 -19.90 17.73
CA ASN A 45 -1.47 -20.22 18.53
C ASN A 45 -1.42 -21.68 19.01
N ALA A 46 -2.41 -22.51 18.65
CA ALA A 46 -2.39 -23.92 18.97
C ALA A 46 -1.17 -24.61 18.33
N PRO A 47 -0.55 -25.61 19.00
CA PRO A 47 0.62 -26.32 18.44
C PRO A 47 0.35 -27.03 17.11
N THR A 48 -0.91 -27.34 16.83
CA THR A 48 -1.36 -27.98 15.58
C THR A 48 -1.76 -26.98 14.49
N ALA A 49 -1.67 -25.69 14.77
CA ALA A 49 -1.94 -24.60 13.83
C ALA A 49 -0.62 -23.88 13.45
N VAL A 50 -0.57 -22.59 13.61
CA VAL A 50 0.63 -21.79 13.27
C VAL A 50 1.67 -21.82 14.40
N GLY A 51 1.22 -21.94 15.63
CA GLY A 51 2.06 -22.06 16.80
C GLY A 51 2.04 -20.88 17.76
N PRO A 52 2.62 -21.04 18.96
CA PRO A 52 2.52 -20.06 20.02
C PRO A 52 3.07 -18.67 19.64
N GLY A 53 2.31 -17.63 19.96
CA GLY A 53 2.72 -16.22 19.79
C GLY A 53 2.64 -15.70 18.37
N PHE A 54 2.10 -16.46 17.43
CA PHE A 54 1.93 -16.04 16.05
C PHE A 54 0.81 -15.01 15.92
N CYS A 55 -0.36 -15.29 16.47
CA CYS A 55 -1.46 -14.35 16.58
C CYS A 55 -1.38 -13.60 17.91
N LYS A 56 -1.23 -12.30 17.88
CA LYS A 56 -1.12 -11.47 19.11
C LYS A 56 -2.41 -10.77 19.51
N ASN A 57 -3.43 -10.87 18.73
CA ASN A 57 -4.71 -10.17 18.88
C ASN A 57 -4.57 -8.83 19.63
N ILE A 58 -4.18 -7.82 18.89
CA ILE A 58 -3.96 -6.50 19.49
C ILE A 58 -5.18 -5.65 19.41
N ALA A 59 -6.28 -6.15 18.88
CA ALA A 59 -7.22 -5.11 18.81
C ALA A 59 -8.66 -5.30 18.49
N LEU A 60 -9.08 -6.04 17.54
CA LEU A 60 -10.22 -5.45 16.83
C LEU A 60 -11.56 -6.18 17.01
N GLY A 61 -11.68 -7.18 17.82
CA GLY A 61 -13.01 -7.71 18.12
C GLY A 61 -13.24 -9.16 17.76
N ALA A 62 -14.12 -9.41 16.81
CA ALA A 62 -14.53 -10.76 16.44
C ALA A 62 -13.35 -11.53 15.85
N SER A 63 -13.12 -12.72 16.34
CA SER A 63 -11.93 -13.47 15.95
C SER A 63 -12.28 -14.54 14.94
N THR A 64 -11.61 -14.52 13.81
CA THR A 64 -11.61 -15.61 12.84
C THR A 64 -10.85 -16.78 13.43
N LYS A 65 -11.46 -17.95 13.50
CA LYS A 65 -10.79 -19.18 13.92
C LYS A 65 -9.90 -19.72 12.79
N PHE A 66 -8.78 -20.32 13.15
CA PHE A 66 -7.83 -20.87 12.18
C PHE A 66 -8.47 -21.85 11.18
N ALA A 67 -9.33 -22.76 11.66
CA ALA A 67 -10.04 -23.71 10.82
C ALA A 67 -11.02 -23.03 9.85
N ASP A 68 -11.67 -21.95 10.28
CA ASP A 68 -12.62 -21.22 9.44
C ASP A 68 -11.88 -20.46 8.32
N LEU A 69 -10.70 -19.87 8.63
CA LEU A 69 -9.84 -19.23 7.63
C LEU A 69 -9.41 -20.23 6.54
N LEU A 70 -8.94 -21.41 6.96
CA LEU A 70 -8.54 -22.46 6.02
C LEU A 70 -9.72 -22.95 5.17
N ALA A 71 -10.89 -23.10 5.77
CA ALA A 71 -12.09 -23.51 5.05
C ALA A 71 -12.55 -22.48 4.02
N LYS A 72 -12.49 -21.19 4.35
CA LYS A 72 -12.77 -20.10 3.38
C LYS A 72 -11.79 -20.15 2.24
N ALA A 73 -10.49 -20.20 2.52
CA ALA A 73 -9.46 -20.24 1.50
C ALA A 73 -9.60 -21.49 0.57
N ALA A 74 -9.87 -22.65 1.13
CA ALA A 74 -10.09 -23.88 0.35
C ALA A 74 -11.29 -23.79 -0.60
N ASN A 75 -12.28 -22.97 -0.27
CA ASN A 75 -13.44 -22.69 -1.11
C ASN A 75 -13.23 -21.49 -2.06
N GLY A 76 -12.02 -20.95 -2.14
CA GLY A 76 -11.71 -19.78 -2.96
C GLY A 76 -12.37 -18.49 -2.48
N THR A 77 -12.75 -18.42 -1.19
CA THR A 77 -13.35 -17.24 -0.58
C THR A 77 -12.38 -16.59 0.39
N SER A 78 -12.30 -15.26 0.35
CA SER A 78 -11.53 -14.48 1.31
C SER A 78 -12.29 -14.27 2.61
N ASP A 79 -11.58 -13.99 3.68
CA ASP A 79 -12.18 -13.46 4.90
C ASP A 79 -12.23 -11.93 4.80
N PRO A 80 -13.43 -11.30 4.87
CA PRO A 80 -13.56 -9.86 4.69
C PRO A 80 -12.92 -9.02 5.81
N ASN A 81 -12.58 -9.65 6.94
CA ASN A 81 -11.89 -8.98 8.04
C ASN A 81 -10.36 -9.02 7.90
N TRP A 82 -9.87 -9.57 6.79
CA TRP A 82 -8.45 -9.71 6.49
C TRP A 82 -8.16 -8.98 5.18
N ASP A 83 -7.72 -7.73 5.29
CA ASP A 83 -7.59 -6.87 4.12
C ASP A 83 -6.51 -5.79 4.27
N PHE A 84 -6.17 -5.16 3.15
CA PHE A 84 -5.45 -3.90 3.09
C PHE A 84 -6.42 -2.75 2.83
N GLU A 85 -6.52 -1.84 3.77
CA GLU A 85 -7.38 -0.66 3.66
C GLU A 85 -6.56 0.62 3.35
N PRO A 86 -6.90 1.34 2.27
CA PRO A 86 -7.94 1.05 1.28
C PRO A 86 -7.48 0.07 0.20
N ASP A 87 -8.43 -0.60 -0.48
CA ASP A 87 -8.19 -1.49 -1.63
C ASP A 87 -7.51 -0.78 -2.80
N ALA A 88 -7.72 0.52 -2.94
CA ALA A 88 -7.12 1.33 -3.98
C ALA A 88 -6.98 2.78 -3.56
N MET A 89 -5.90 3.42 -4.01
CA MET A 89 -5.67 4.85 -3.81
C MET A 89 -4.93 5.47 -4.98
N SER A 90 -5.04 6.80 -5.09
CA SER A 90 -4.25 7.59 -6.02
C SER A 90 -3.45 8.62 -5.23
N ILE A 91 -2.13 8.68 -5.49
CA ILE A 91 -1.21 9.55 -4.76
C ILE A 91 -0.36 10.37 -5.71
N PRO A 92 0.04 11.60 -5.36
CA PRO A 92 1.03 12.36 -6.11
C PRO A 92 2.40 11.67 -6.12
N LYS A 93 3.16 11.84 -7.20
CA LYS A 93 4.58 11.42 -7.26
C LYS A 93 5.36 12.01 -6.08
N GLY A 94 6.23 11.21 -5.49
CA GLY A 94 7.01 11.59 -4.32
C GLY A 94 6.31 11.38 -2.97
N THR A 95 5.02 11.00 -2.98
CA THR A 95 4.32 10.60 -1.75
C THR A 95 4.90 9.29 -1.23
N SER A 96 5.13 9.20 0.09
CA SER A 96 5.50 7.95 0.77
C SER A 96 4.25 7.20 1.24
N LEU A 97 4.28 5.87 1.16
CA LEU A 97 3.26 5.03 1.80
C LEU A 97 3.72 4.62 3.19
N SER A 98 2.88 4.85 4.19
CA SER A 98 3.01 4.30 5.53
C SER A 98 2.09 3.09 5.63
N VAL A 99 2.65 1.89 5.74
CA VAL A 99 1.88 0.65 5.85
C VAL A 99 1.90 0.19 7.30
N VAL A 100 0.74 0.24 7.95
CA VAL A 100 0.59 -0.06 9.38
C VAL A 100 -0.11 -1.40 9.54
N ASN A 101 0.50 -2.33 10.26
CA ASN A 101 -0.15 -3.59 10.62
C ASN A 101 -0.91 -3.42 11.93
N GLN A 102 -2.23 -3.35 11.85
CA GLN A 102 -3.16 -3.32 13.00
C GLN A 102 -3.74 -4.70 13.31
N GLY A 103 -3.44 -5.70 12.50
CA GLY A 103 -3.87 -7.06 12.69
C GLY A 103 -3.06 -7.81 13.76
N GLY A 104 -3.50 -9.01 14.09
CA GLY A 104 -2.87 -9.89 15.06
C GLY A 104 -1.74 -10.73 14.50
N GLU A 105 -1.65 -10.88 13.16
CA GLU A 105 -0.62 -11.66 12.48
C GLU A 105 0.44 -10.80 11.79
N PRO A 106 1.62 -11.36 11.49
CA PRO A 106 2.55 -10.71 10.58
C PRO A 106 2.02 -10.81 9.15
N HIS A 107 2.13 -9.72 8.39
CA HIS A 107 1.82 -9.65 6.96
C HIS A 107 3.06 -9.38 6.13
N THR A 108 2.96 -9.45 4.82
CA THR A 108 3.90 -8.84 3.89
C THR A 108 3.18 -7.78 3.06
N PHE A 109 3.89 -6.75 2.65
CA PHE A 109 3.39 -5.76 1.71
C PHE A 109 4.32 -5.75 0.50
N THR A 110 4.05 -6.68 -0.39
CA THR A 110 4.95 -7.03 -1.50
C THR A 110 4.40 -6.47 -2.80
N GLU A 111 5.18 -5.65 -3.47
CA GLU A 111 4.86 -5.21 -4.83
C GLU A 111 4.98 -6.39 -5.79
N VAL A 112 3.94 -6.57 -6.61
CA VAL A 112 3.82 -7.69 -7.57
C VAL A 112 3.47 -7.17 -8.96
N SER A 113 3.91 -7.88 -9.97
CA SER A 113 3.58 -7.55 -11.37
C SER A 113 2.13 -7.84 -11.73
N LYS A 114 1.53 -8.79 -11.03
CA LYS A 114 0.11 -9.17 -11.10
C LYS A 114 -0.30 -9.82 -9.79
N PHE A 115 -1.54 -9.69 -9.40
CA PHE A 115 -2.09 -10.44 -8.28
C PHE A 115 -2.13 -11.95 -8.58
N GLY A 116 -1.95 -12.76 -7.52
CA GLY A 116 -2.00 -14.21 -7.59
C GLY A 116 -1.71 -14.85 -6.24
N GLY A 117 -1.38 -16.13 -6.20
CA GLY A 117 -1.14 -16.87 -4.97
C GLY A 117 0.12 -16.42 -4.21
N GLY A 118 0.09 -16.61 -2.90
CA GLY A 118 1.22 -16.43 -1.99
C GLY A 118 2.01 -17.74 -1.76
N PHE A 119 2.95 -17.71 -0.82
CA PHE A 119 3.79 -18.89 -0.53
C PHE A 119 3.11 -19.91 0.41
N ILE A 120 1.95 -19.61 0.97
CA ILE A 120 1.17 -20.54 1.81
C ILE A 120 0.12 -21.22 0.92
N GLY A 121 0.46 -22.33 0.31
CA GLY A 121 -0.37 -23.04 -0.65
C GLY A 121 -1.85 -23.22 -0.26
N PRO A 122 -2.17 -23.67 0.98
CA PRO A 122 -3.55 -23.79 1.44
C PRO A 122 -4.37 -22.48 1.44
N LEU A 123 -3.71 -21.33 1.40
CA LEU A 123 -4.37 -20.01 1.40
C LEU A 123 -4.53 -19.40 0.00
N ASN A 124 -4.09 -20.09 -1.05
CA ASN A 124 -4.09 -19.52 -2.40
C ASN A 124 -5.43 -19.62 -3.14
N GLY A 125 -6.41 -20.34 -2.59
CA GLY A 125 -7.70 -20.51 -3.29
C GLY A 125 -7.60 -21.12 -4.69
N GLY A 126 -6.51 -21.86 -4.99
CA GLY A 126 -6.23 -22.41 -6.32
C GLY A 126 -5.41 -21.51 -7.25
N GLU A 127 -5.04 -20.30 -6.82
CA GLU A 127 -4.15 -19.43 -7.60
C GLU A 127 -2.69 -19.91 -7.53
N ASP A 128 -1.96 -19.76 -8.64
CA ASP A 128 -0.52 -20.02 -8.69
C ASP A 128 0.27 -18.95 -7.91
N VAL A 129 1.35 -19.40 -7.26
CA VAL A 129 2.27 -18.50 -6.54
C VAL A 129 2.90 -17.50 -7.50
N VAL A 130 2.77 -16.21 -7.22
CA VAL A 130 3.45 -15.18 -8.03
C VAL A 130 4.96 -15.20 -7.79
N PRO A 131 5.79 -14.87 -8.78
CA PRO A 131 7.24 -14.93 -8.68
C PRO A 131 7.79 -14.12 -7.48
N GLU A 132 7.20 -12.97 -7.19
CA GLU A 132 7.61 -12.07 -6.12
C GLU A 132 7.35 -12.66 -4.71
N CYS A 133 6.43 -13.61 -4.58
CA CYS A 133 6.13 -14.32 -3.33
C CYS A 133 6.86 -15.67 -3.21
N ALA A 134 7.49 -16.14 -4.29
CA ALA A 134 8.12 -17.45 -4.32
C ALA A 134 9.27 -17.59 -3.31
N GLY A 135 9.36 -18.75 -2.67
CA GLY A 135 10.39 -19.04 -1.65
C GLY A 135 10.07 -18.49 -0.26
N GLY A 136 8.98 -17.77 -0.09
CA GLY A 136 8.54 -17.26 1.20
C GLY A 136 9.62 -16.48 1.94
N PHE A 137 9.71 -16.60 3.25
CA PHE A 137 10.70 -15.88 4.05
C PHE A 137 12.15 -16.37 3.87
N SER A 138 12.38 -17.46 3.16
CA SER A 138 13.74 -17.85 2.71
C SER A 138 14.23 -16.96 1.57
N ASN A 139 13.32 -16.31 0.86
CA ASN A 139 13.63 -15.26 -0.11
C ASN A 139 13.79 -13.92 0.59
N VAL A 140 14.98 -13.34 0.54
CA VAL A 140 15.31 -12.07 1.19
C VAL A 140 14.39 -10.93 0.71
N ALA A 141 13.97 -10.94 -0.55
CA ALA A 141 13.06 -9.93 -1.09
C ALA A 141 11.69 -9.99 -0.38
N VAL A 142 11.11 -11.18 -0.23
CA VAL A 142 9.86 -11.37 0.52
C VAL A 142 10.04 -11.04 2.00
N ALA A 143 11.13 -11.50 2.61
CA ALA A 143 11.40 -11.27 4.03
C ALA A 143 11.48 -9.76 4.37
N ARG A 144 11.99 -8.93 3.45
CA ARG A 144 12.08 -7.47 3.62
C ARG A 144 10.74 -6.74 3.57
N THR A 145 9.71 -7.34 2.97
CA THR A 145 8.37 -6.75 2.90
C THR A 145 7.50 -7.12 4.09
N ARG A 146 8.04 -7.88 5.05
CA ARG A 146 7.32 -8.33 6.24
C ARG A 146 7.03 -7.16 7.18
N ILE A 147 5.77 -7.09 7.63
CA ILE A 147 5.30 -6.12 8.60
C ILE A 147 4.78 -6.89 9.83
N LEU A 148 5.47 -6.74 10.94
CA LEU A 148 5.08 -7.38 12.19
C LEU A 148 3.84 -6.71 12.79
N GLN A 149 3.15 -7.42 13.66
CA GLN A 149 1.99 -6.91 14.39
C GLN A 149 2.34 -5.62 15.14
N GLY A 150 1.52 -4.58 14.97
CA GLY A 150 1.71 -3.27 15.58
C GLY A 150 2.88 -2.47 15.02
N SER A 151 3.57 -2.95 13.96
CA SER A 151 4.65 -2.22 13.34
C SER A 151 4.20 -1.46 12.08
N THR A 152 5.06 -0.54 11.64
CA THR A 152 4.85 0.27 10.44
C THR A 152 6.04 0.09 9.50
N SER A 153 5.76 -0.06 8.22
CA SER A 153 6.75 -0.02 7.14
C SER A 153 6.56 1.23 6.29
N GLN A 154 7.65 1.77 5.73
CA GLN A 154 7.62 2.92 4.84
C GLN A 154 8.05 2.48 3.43
N ILE A 155 7.22 2.78 2.43
CA ILE A 155 7.53 2.58 1.03
C ILE A 155 7.73 3.95 0.38
N THR A 156 8.88 4.15 -0.23
CA THR A 156 9.26 5.42 -0.84
C THR A 156 9.75 5.21 -2.26
N GLY A 157 9.73 6.27 -3.06
CA GLY A 157 10.32 6.23 -4.40
C GLY A 157 9.50 5.51 -5.45
N LEU A 158 8.20 5.34 -5.24
CA LEU A 158 7.31 4.78 -6.26
C LEU A 158 7.35 5.62 -7.53
N SER A 159 7.47 4.96 -8.67
CA SER A 159 7.46 5.58 -9.99
C SER A 159 6.04 6.04 -10.37
N LYS A 160 5.89 6.82 -11.44
CA LYS A 160 4.56 7.07 -12.01
C LYS A 160 3.97 5.78 -12.58
N GLY A 161 2.67 5.58 -12.35
CA GLY A 161 1.92 4.43 -12.85
C GLY A 161 1.22 3.64 -11.77
N GLU A 162 0.67 2.49 -12.15
CA GLU A 162 0.01 1.56 -11.26
C GLU A 162 1.03 0.66 -10.55
N HIS A 163 0.88 0.52 -9.25
CA HIS A 163 1.61 -0.39 -8.39
C HIS A 163 0.62 -1.32 -7.68
N LEU A 164 0.86 -2.62 -7.76
CA LEU A 164 0.03 -3.65 -7.15
C LEU A 164 0.75 -4.20 -5.94
N PHE A 165 0.11 -4.17 -4.78
CA PHE A 165 0.66 -4.75 -3.55
C PHE A 165 -0.24 -5.85 -3.03
N GLN A 166 0.37 -6.97 -2.60
CA GLN A 166 -0.37 -8.05 -1.94
C GLN A 166 0.40 -8.60 -0.75
N CYS A 167 -0.32 -9.28 0.16
CA CYS A 167 0.28 -10.10 1.16
C CYS A 167 0.66 -11.46 0.56
N CYS A 168 1.94 -11.88 0.72
CA CYS A 168 2.38 -13.19 0.24
C CYS A 168 1.98 -14.35 1.17
N ILE A 169 1.43 -14.05 2.35
CA ILE A 169 0.86 -15.05 3.28
C ILE A 169 -0.63 -15.24 2.96
N HIS A 170 -1.37 -14.13 2.89
CA HIS A 170 -2.82 -14.05 2.68
C HIS A 170 -3.09 -13.33 1.36
N PRO A 171 -3.02 -14.01 0.20
CA PRO A 171 -2.89 -13.36 -1.11
C PRO A 171 -4.16 -12.63 -1.59
N TRP A 172 -5.25 -12.73 -0.88
CA TRP A 172 -6.46 -11.92 -1.11
C TRP A 172 -6.36 -10.51 -0.50
N MET A 173 -5.45 -10.26 0.46
CA MET A 173 -5.17 -8.92 0.96
C MET A 173 -4.38 -8.16 -0.10
N ARG A 174 -5.04 -7.24 -0.80
CA ARG A 174 -4.56 -6.58 -2.02
C ARG A 174 -4.87 -5.09 -1.97
N THR A 175 -3.97 -4.27 -2.48
CA THR A 175 -4.24 -2.85 -2.73
C THR A 175 -3.57 -2.39 -4.02
N LYS A 176 -4.19 -1.41 -4.68
CA LYS A 176 -3.65 -0.72 -5.86
C LYS A 176 -3.26 0.70 -5.51
N VAL A 177 -2.10 1.11 -5.94
CA VAL A 177 -1.62 2.49 -5.77
C VAL A 177 -1.32 3.09 -7.13
N GLU A 178 -2.10 4.10 -7.52
CA GLU A 178 -1.86 4.89 -8.74
C GLU A 178 -1.04 6.13 -8.41
N VAL A 179 0.19 6.20 -8.90
CA VAL A 179 1.08 7.36 -8.74
C VAL A 179 0.95 8.29 -9.94
N LYS A 180 0.54 9.55 -9.73
CA LYS A 180 0.27 10.57 -10.74
C LYS A 180 1.35 11.64 -10.87
#